data_8f6c222991b6f0061d0677821b21136e
#
_entry.id   8f6c222991b6f0061d0677821b21136e
#
_cell.length_a   1.000
_cell.length_b   1.000
_cell.length_c   1.000
_cell.angle_alpha   90.00
_cell.angle_beta   90.00
_cell.angle_gamma   90.00
#
_symmetry.space_group_name_H-M   'P 1'
#
loop_
_entity.id
_entity.type
_entity.pdbx_description
1 polymer ?
#
loop_
_entity_poly.entity_id
_entity_poly.type
_entity_poly.pdbx_seq_one_letter_code
_entity_poly.pdbx_strand_id
1 'polypeptide(L)'
;MNTHRLICATAIALALVGGGSSHAASQPSKYKGFTARVTNPWYPLKPGSVYVYRGVKDGQPSREVMTVTDRTRMIDGAPCVVVSDLLYLRGRLEERTTDYYTQDPRGRVWYFGEKTAELDRNGNIKNTSGSWLAGVRGAKPGIFMFTHPSPGQSARQEYYKGEAEDHFRVLRLDVPVKVPYGSFGHALMTKEWTPLEPGVIDHKFYVRGIGTVLERTAKGPLERNELVVPAGS
;
A
#
# COMPACT_ATOMS: atom_id res chain seq x y z
N MET A 1 33.22 19.69 1.71
CA MET A 1 34.18 19.60 0.60
C MET A 1 33.59 18.72 -0.46
N ASN A 2 33.33 19.30 -1.48
CA ASN A 2 33.16 19.27 -2.94
C ASN A 2 31.82 18.67 -3.40
N THR A 3 30.83 19.47 -3.76
CA THR A 3 30.58 20.24 -5.03
C THR A 3 30.97 19.49 -6.31
N HIS A 4 29.96 19.06 -7.09
CA HIS A 4 29.99 19.27 -8.52
C HIS A 4 28.57 19.44 -9.09
N ARG A 5 28.30 20.69 -9.47
CA ARG A 5 27.27 21.10 -10.43
C ARG A 5 27.64 20.61 -11.82
N LEU A 6 26.68 20.17 -12.60
CA LEU A 6 26.76 20.32 -14.05
C LEU A 6 25.41 20.84 -14.57
N ILE A 7 25.53 22.05 -15.10
CA ILE A 7 24.54 22.73 -15.94
C ILE A 7 24.82 22.27 -17.38
N CYS A 8 23.79 21.89 -18.12
CA CYS A 8 23.86 21.93 -19.57
C CYS A 8 22.55 22.38 -20.19
N ALA A 9 22.72 23.25 -21.14
CA ALA A 9 21.81 24.21 -21.70
C ALA A 9 20.82 23.65 -22.73
N THR A 10 19.78 24.44 -22.88
CA THR A 10 18.77 24.61 -23.92
C THR A 10 19.15 24.28 -25.36
N ALA A 11 18.26 23.57 -26.06
CA ALA A 11 18.06 23.74 -27.49
C ALA A 11 16.57 23.65 -27.80
N ILE A 12 15.99 24.77 -28.18
CA ILE A 12 14.63 24.92 -28.71
C ILE A 12 14.70 24.57 -30.20
N ALA A 13 13.96 23.57 -30.63
CA ALA A 13 13.63 23.35 -32.02
C ALA A 13 12.10 23.39 -32.18
N LEU A 14 11.66 24.49 -32.80
CA LEU A 14 10.30 24.70 -33.24
C LEU A 14 10.08 23.90 -34.54
N ALA A 15 9.25 22.89 -34.54
CA ALA A 15 8.75 22.25 -35.74
C ALA A 15 7.21 22.29 -35.71
N LEU A 16 6.67 23.16 -36.53
CA LEU A 16 5.26 23.14 -36.96
C LEU A 16 5.06 21.93 -37.88
N VAL A 17 4.18 21.01 -37.47
CA VAL A 17 3.62 20.01 -38.40
C VAL A 17 2.14 19.81 -38.10
N GLY A 18 1.38 19.81 -39.20
CA GLY A 18 -0.04 19.90 -39.35
C GLY A 18 -0.88 18.87 -38.58
N GLY A 19 -2.10 19.28 -38.29
CA GLY A 19 -3.16 18.49 -37.68
C GLY A 19 -3.58 17.30 -38.51
N GLY A 20 -3.24 16.14 -38.01
CA GLY A 20 -3.89 14.89 -38.34
C GLY A 20 -4.47 14.33 -37.03
N SER A 21 -5.80 14.36 -36.89
CA SER A 21 -6.50 13.67 -35.80
C SER A 21 -6.38 12.16 -36.01
N SER A 22 -5.25 11.59 -35.67
CA SER A 22 -5.14 10.16 -35.52
C SER A 22 -5.88 9.75 -34.25
N HIS A 23 -7.04 9.14 -34.41
CA HIS A 23 -7.63 8.31 -33.37
C HIS A 23 -6.64 7.18 -33.07
N ALA A 24 -5.76 7.39 -32.11
CA ALA A 24 -4.92 6.33 -31.58
C ALA A 24 -5.88 5.28 -31.02
N ALA A 25 -6.02 4.15 -31.68
CA ALA A 25 -6.69 2.98 -31.15
C ALA A 25 -6.03 2.67 -29.80
N SER A 26 -6.79 2.79 -28.73
CA SER A 26 -6.30 2.50 -27.38
C SER A 26 -5.82 1.06 -27.37
N GLN A 27 -4.52 0.86 -27.13
CA GLN A 27 -3.97 -0.47 -26.93
C GLN A 27 -4.78 -1.16 -25.82
N PRO A 28 -5.18 -2.42 -26.01
CA PRO A 28 -5.94 -3.14 -24.99
C PRO A 28 -5.14 -3.11 -23.69
N SER A 29 -5.75 -2.59 -22.61
CA SER A 29 -5.12 -2.53 -21.30
C SER A 29 -4.68 -3.92 -20.88
N LYS A 30 -3.42 -4.08 -20.47
CA LYS A 30 -2.88 -5.33 -19.92
C LYS A 30 -3.61 -5.76 -18.63
N TYR A 31 -4.40 -4.85 -18.04
CA TYR A 31 -5.22 -5.06 -16.86
C TYR A 31 -6.73 -5.06 -17.19
N LYS A 32 -7.11 -5.77 -18.27
CA LYS A 32 -8.51 -5.91 -18.66
C LYS A 32 -9.34 -6.50 -17.51
N GLY A 33 -10.46 -5.85 -17.17
CA GLY A 33 -11.38 -6.29 -16.14
C GLY A 33 -10.95 -5.96 -14.70
N PHE A 34 -9.83 -5.27 -14.52
CA PHE A 34 -9.47 -4.72 -13.22
C PHE A 34 -10.42 -3.57 -12.84
N THR A 35 -10.68 -3.41 -11.54
CA THR A 35 -11.64 -2.41 -11.02
C THR A 35 -11.12 -1.76 -9.74
N ALA A 36 -11.39 -0.45 -9.60
CA ALA A 36 -11.16 0.28 -8.36
C ALA A 36 -12.15 -0.11 -7.23
N ARG A 37 -13.20 -0.88 -7.56
CA ARG A 37 -14.12 -1.42 -6.56
C ARG A 37 -13.50 -2.68 -5.95
N VAL A 38 -12.88 -2.54 -4.77
CA VAL A 38 -12.25 -3.64 -4.04
C VAL A 38 -13.25 -4.24 -3.04
N THR A 39 -13.73 -5.44 -3.36
CA THR A 39 -14.73 -6.19 -2.56
C THR A 39 -14.17 -7.50 -2.00
N ASN A 40 -12.86 -7.69 -2.09
CA ASN A 40 -12.20 -8.86 -1.53
C ASN A 40 -12.58 -9.05 -0.06
N PRO A 41 -13.03 -10.24 0.36
CA PRO A 41 -13.53 -10.43 1.72
C PRO A 41 -12.48 -10.27 2.81
N TRP A 42 -11.20 -10.42 2.50
CA TRP A 42 -10.11 -10.29 3.45
C TRP A 42 -9.49 -8.89 3.49
N TYR A 43 -9.71 -8.09 2.45
CA TYR A 43 -9.22 -6.72 2.37
C TYR A 43 -10.21 -5.85 1.58
N PRO A 44 -11.42 -5.60 2.14
CA PRO A 44 -12.40 -4.75 1.49
C PRO A 44 -12.00 -3.28 1.61
N LEU A 45 -12.09 -2.54 0.50
CA LEU A 45 -11.82 -1.10 0.47
C LEU A 45 -13.09 -0.38 0.01
N LYS A 46 -14.05 -0.21 0.93
CA LYS A 46 -15.30 0.51 0.67
C LYS A 46 -15.04 2.02 0.79
N PRO A 47 -15.29 2.83 -0.25
CA PRO A 47 -15.15 4.28 -0.16
C PRO A 47 -15.88 4.89 1.03
N GLY A 48 -15.25 5.85 1.70
CA GLY A 48 -15.72 6.48 2.93
C GLY A 48 -15.37 5.74 4.22
N SER A 49 -14.82 4.52 4.13
CA SER A 49 -14.39 3.79 5.32
C SER A 49 -13.15 4.42 5.96
N VAL A 50 -13.14 4.50 7.29
CA VAL A 50 -12.00 4.97 8.09
C VAL A 50 -11.64 3.91 9.11
N TYR A 51 -10.39 3.50 9.12
CA TYR A 51 -9.81 2.56 10.09
C TYR A 51 -8.84 3.32 10.98
N VAL A 52 -8.96 3.15 12.29
CA VAL A 52 -8.03 3.74 13.24
C VAL A 52 -7.33 2.62 13.99
N TYR A 53 -6.00 2.68 13.95
CA TYR A 53 -5.17 1.75 14.69
C TYR A 53 -4.41 2.50 15.79
N ARG A 54 -4.02 1.78 16.84
CA ARG A 54 -3.13 2.25 17.89
C ARG A 54 -2.12 1.17 18.24
N GLY A 55 -0.93 1.60 18.62
CA GLY A 55 0.11 0.66 18.96
C GLY A 55 1.42 1.31 19.37
N VAL A 56 2.50 0.66 18.95
CA VAL A 56 3.87 1.10 19.17
C VAL A 56 4.64 0.95 17.87
N LYS A 57 5.37 2.00 17.48
CA LYS A 57 6.34 2.01 16.39
C LYS A 57 7.60 2.74 16.84
N ASP A 58 8.79 2.18 16.59
CA ASP A 58 10.07 2.73 17.04
C ASP A 58 10.12 3.01 18.56
N GLY A 59 9.50 2.13 19.36
CA GLY A 59 9.41 2.29 20.81
C GLY A 59 8.52 3.45 21.27
N GLN A 60 7.73 4.05 20.38
CA GLN A 60 6.87 5.20 20.66
C GLN A 60 5.39 4.86 20.45
N PRO A 61 4.49 5.45 21.27
CA PRO A 61 3.05 5.32 21.00
C PRO A 61 2.71 5.81 19.60
N SER A 62 2.02 4.95 18.84
CA SER A 62 1.59 5.21 17.48
C SER A 62 0.08 5.28 17.36
N ARG A 63 -0.39 6.04 16.40
CA ARG A 63 -1.76 6.03 15.88
C ARG A 63 -1.71 6.12 14.36
N GLU A 64 -2.40 5.24 13.70
CA GLU A 64 -2.54 5.24 12.24
C GLU A 64 -4.01 5.46 11.86
N VAL A 65 -4.24 6.23 10.82
CA VAL A 65 -5.58 6.51 10.28
C VAL A 65 -5.58 6.23 8.79
N MET A 66 -6.13 5.08 8.43
CA MET A 66 -6.33 4.69 7.04
C MET A 66 -7.73 5.10 6.59
N THR A 67 -7.81 5.85 5.49
CA THR A 67 -9.09 6.30 4.90
C THR A 67 -9.19 5.83 3.46
N VAL A 68 -10.21 5.04 3.16
CA VAL A 68 -10.56 4.69 1.78
C VAL A 68 -11.33 5.87 1.18
N THR A 69 -10.70 6.59 0.25
CA THR A 69 -11.33 7.77 -0.36
C THR A 69 -12.33 7.36 -1.45
N ASP A 70 -13.15 8.29 -1.89
CA ASP A 70 -14.02 8.16 -3.07
C ASP A 70 -13.27 8.37 -4.39
N ARG A 71 -11.98 8.73 -4.32
CA ARG A 71 -11.15 9.03 -5.49
C ARG A 71 -10.63 7.75 -6.13
N THR A 72 -10.50 7.81 -7.43
CA THR A 72 -9.83 6.79 -8.24
C THR A 72 -8.71 7.40 -9.06
N ARG A 73 -7.73 6.59 -9.44
CA ARG A 73 -6.61 6.99 -10.30
C ARG A 73 -6.26 5.87 -11.27
N MET A 74 -6.02 6.23 -12.52
CA MET A 74 -5.43 5.31 -13.50
C MET A 74 -3.92 5.22 -13.28
N ILE A 75 -3.40 3.99 -13.08
CA ILE A 75 -1.97 3.72 -12.94
C ILE A 75 -1.64 2.55 -13.86
N ASP A 76 -0.70 2.75 -14.75
CA ASP A 76 -0.25 1.75 -15.74
C ASP A 76 -1.42 1.09 -16.53
N GLY A 77 -2.52 1.81 -16.70
CA GLY A 77 -3.72 1.34 -17.40
C GLY A 77 -4.72 0.56 -16.53
N ALA A 78 -4.52 0.49 -15.20
CA ALA A 78 -5.50 -0.07 -14.26
C ALA A 78 -6.19 1.03 -13.44
N PRO A 79 -7.52 0.95 -13.24
CA PRO A 79 -8.22 1.85 -12.32
C PRO A 79 -7.95 1.43 -10.88
N CYS A 80 -7.42 2.34 -10.07
CA CYS A 80 -7.09 2.10 -8.67
C CYS A 80 -7.93 2.98 -7.75
N VAL A 81 -8.40 2.41 -6.62
CA VAL A 81 -8.92 3.19 -5.50
C VAL A 81 -7.76 3.87 -4.79
N VAL A 82 -8.00 5.08 -4.31
CA VAL A 82 -7.01 5.87 -3.56
C VAL A 82 -7.29 5.74 -2.07
N VAL A 83 -6.31 5.25 -1.34
CA VAL A 83 -6.35 5.15 0.13
C VAL A 83 -5.37 6.16 0.70
N SER A 84 -5.76 6.87 1.74
CA SER A 84 -4.89 7.77 2.50
C SER A 84 -4.54 7.11 3.81
N ASP A 85 -3.25 7.06 4.12
CA ASP A 85 -2.75 6.58 5.39
C ASP A 85 -1.94 7.67 6.09
N LEU A 86 -2.22 7.88 7.38
CA LEU A 86 -1.59 8.90 8.22
C LEU A 86 -1.07 8.26 9.49
N LEU A 87 0.26 8.23 9.65
CA LEU A 87 0.93 7.73 10.82
C LEU A 87 1.31 8.88 11.76
N TYR A 88 0.88 8.76 13.01
CA TYR A 88 1.22 9.68 14.09
C TYR A 88 2.07 8.96 15.12
N LEU A 89 3.20 9.57 15.50
CA LEU A 89 4.03 9.17 16.65
C LEU A 89 3.94 10.23 17.74
N ARG A 90 3.59 9.80 18.97
CA ARG A 90 3.37 10.71 20.10
C ARG A 90 2.39 11.86 19.78
N GLY A 91 1.37 11.59 18.95
CA GLY A 91 0.35 12.55 18.54
C GLY A 91 0.77 13.52 17.42
N ARG A 92 2.00 13.45 16.91
CA ARG A 92 2.49 14.26 15.80
C ARG A 92 2.47 13.44 14.51
N LEU A 93 1.97 14.03 13.43
CA LEU A 93 2.03 13.41 12.11
C LEU A 93 3.50 13.22 11.69
N GLU A 94 3.89 11.97 11.50
CA GLU A 94 5.25 11.57 11.13
C GLU A 94 5.33 11.17 9.66
N GLU A 95 4.28 10.50 9.17
CA GLU A 95 4.24 10.04 7.79
C GLU A 95 2.84 10.18 7.22
N ARG A 96 2.78 10.50 5.95
CA ARG A 96 1.57 10.44 5.15
C ARG A 96 1.82 9.62 3.90
N THR A 97 0.98 8.63 3.66
CA THR A 97 1.03 7.78 2.48
C THR A 97 -0.27 7.86 1.69
N THR A 98 -0.16 7.72 0.40
CA THR A 98 -1.29 7.57 -0.51
C THR A 98 -1.08 6.31 -1.31
N ASP A 99 -1.90 5.31 -1.04
CA ASP A 99 -1.83 3.97 -1.61
C ASP A 99 -2.81 3.81 -2.76
N TYR A 100 -2.47 2.91 -3.68
CA TYR A 100 -3.26 2.64 -4.87
C TYR A 100 -3.52 1.15 -5.02
N TYR A 101 -4.77 0.75 -4.78
CA TYR A 101 -5.20 -0.64 -4.89
C TYR A 101 -6.20 -0.84 -6.03
N THR A 102 -6.22 -2.03 -6.58
CA THR A 102 -7.22 -2.46 -7.58
C THR A 102 -7.55 -3.92 -7.39
N GLN A 103 -8.67 -4.37 -7.91
CA GLN A 103 -9.08 -5.76 -7.84
C GLN A 103 -9.15 -6.37 -9.25
N ASP A 104 -8.55 -7.54 -9.42
CA ASP A 104 -8.63 -8.27 -10.68
C ASP A 104 -9.95 -9.06 -10.83
N PRO A 105 -10.27 -9.60 -12.03
CA PRO A 105 -11.49 -10.37 -12.24
C PRO A 105 -11.62 -11.66 -11.39
N ARG A 106 -10.51 -12.12 -10.79
CA ARG A 106 -10.49 -13.26 -9.86
C ARG A 106 -10.71 -12.84 -8.42
N GLY A 107 -10.93 -11.53 -8.15
CA GLY A 107 -11.14 -10.96 -6.82
C GLY A 107 -9.88 -10.77 -5.99
N ARG A 108 -8.67 -10.96 -6.56
CA ARG A 108 -7.42 -10.67 -5.85
C ARG A 108 -7.21 -9.16 -5.78
N VAL A 109 -6.75 -8.68 -4.64
CA VAL A 109 -6.32 -7.29 -4.49
C VAL A 109 -4.88 -7.16 -4.96
N TRP A 110 -4.63 -6.15 -5.77
CA TRP A 110 -3.32 -5.80 -6.27
C TRP A 110 -2.91 -4.43 -5.75
N TYR A 111 -1.63 -4.28 -5.42
CA TYR A 111 -1.01 -3.02 -5.04
C TYR A 111 -0.29 -2.42 -6.24
N PHE A 112 -0.64 -1.19 -6.59
CA PHE A 112 -0.15 -0.51 -7.78
C PHE A 112 0.79 0.64 -7.47
N GLY A 113 1.08 0.86 -6.21
CA GLY A 113 2.05 1.83 -5.77
C GLY A 113 1.60 2.67 -4.60
N GLU A 114 2.52 3.50 -4.16
CA GLU A 114 2.31 4.45 -3.09
C GLU A 114 3.06 5.76 -3.33
N LYS A 115 2.60 6.79 -2.67
CA LYS A 115 3.31 8.05 -2.45
C LYS A 115 3.42 8.29 -0.98
N THR A 116 4.57 7.98 -0.41
CA THR A 116 4.87 8.23 0.98
C THR A 116 5.67 9.52 1.16
N ALA A 117 5.55 10.14 2.31
CA ALA A 117 6.34 11.28 2.74
C ALA A 117 6.49 11.28 4.24
N GLU A 118 7.72 11.04 4.72
CA GLU A 118 8.10 11.33 6.09
C GLU A 118 8.19 12.84 6.31
N LEU A 119 7.76 13.30 7.48
CA LEU A 119 7.69 14.70 7.83
C LEU A 119 8.65 15.05 8.95
N ASP A 120 9.20 16.26 8.91
CA ASP A 120 9.96 16.83 10.00
C ASP A 120 9.03 17.38 11.10
N ARG A 121 9.62 17.94 12.16
CA ARG A 121 8.88 18.52 13.29
C ARG A 121 8.01 19.72 12.90
N ASN A 122 8.29 20.35 11.76
CA ASN A 122 7.57 21.51 11.23
C ASN A 122 6.51 21.11 10.19
N GLY A 123 6.38 19.81 9.89
CA GLY A 123 5.46 19.30 8.87
C GLY A 123 5.99 19.39 7.44
N ASN A 124 7.27 19.73 7.23
CA ASN A 124 7.88 19.70 5.90
C ASN A 124 8.30 18.28 5.53
N ILE A 125 8.29 17.99 4.23
CA ILE A 125 8.75 16.69 3.73
C ILE A 125 10.27 16.56 3.97
N LYS A 126 10.64 15.54 4.73
CA LYS A 126 12.01 15.16 5.04
C LYS A 126 12.52 14.10 4.05
N ASN A 127 11.66 13.13 3.70
CA ASN A 127 12.00 11.97 2.91
C ASN A 127 10.78 11.45 2.14
N THR A 128 10.98 10.86 0.96
CA THR A 128 9.95 10.20 0.15
C THR A 128 10.39 8.81 -0.33
N SER A 129 11.40 8.22 0.31
CA SER A 129 11.87 6.86 0.03
C SER A 129 10.73 5.87 0.21
N GLY A 130 10.74 4.79 -0.54
CA GLY A 130 9.64 3.83 -0.59
C GLY A 130 8.56 4.20 -1.61
N SER A 131 8.47 5.46 -2.06
CA SER A 131 7.46 5.85 -3.06
C SER A 131 7.71 5.21 -4.41
N TRP A 132 6.69 4.59 -4.97
CA TRP A 132 6.75 3.97 -6.30
C TRP A 132 5.37 3.96 -6.99
N LEU A 133 5.36 3.78 -8.30
CA LEU A 133 4.14 3.58 -9.09
C LEU A 133 4.38 2.52 -10.16
N ALA A 134 3.47 1.59 -10.31
CA ALA A 134 3.50 0.57 -11.34
C ALA A 134 3.67 1.19 -12.74
N GLY A 135 4.56 0.60 -13.55
CA GLY A 135 4.89 1.08 -14.89
C GLY A 135 5.91 2.22 -14.93
N VAL A 136 6.31 2.79 -13.79
CA VAL A 136 7.30 3.87 -13.71
C VAL A 136 8.66 3.30 -13.33
N ARG A 137 9.71 3.62 -14.09
CA ARG A 137 11.10 3.20 -13.83
C ARG A 137 11.30 1.71 -13.55
N GLY A 138 10.47 0.86 -14.19
CA GLY A 138 10.56 -0.60 -14.02
C GLY A 138 9.83 -1.17 -12.80
N ALA A 139 9.16 -0.33 -12.01
CA ALA A 139 8.33 -0.78 -10.91
C ALA A 139 7.13 -1.60 -11.41
N LYS A 140 6.76 -2.62 -10.65
CA LYS A 140 5.71 -3.59 -11.02
C LYS A 140 4.72 -3.76 -9.87
N PRO A 141 3.42 -3.86 -10.17
CA PRO A 141 2.43 -4.16 -9.15
C PRO A 141 2.55 -5.61 -8.67
N GLY A 142 2.07 -5.87 -7.48
CA GLY A 142 2.02 -7.20 -6.91
C GLY A 142 0.66 -7.54 -6.31
N ILE A 143 0.52 -8.78 -5.87
CA ILE A 143 -0.70 -9.26 -5.20
C ILE A 143 -0.62 -8.88 -3.72
N PHE A 144 -1.53 -8.03 -3.28
CA PHE A 144 -1.65 -7.65 -1.88
C PHE A 144 -2.45 -8.67 -1.07
N MET A 145 -3.57 -9.20 -1.66
CA MET A 145 -4.40 -10.20 -0.98
C MET A 145 -5.03 -11.17 -1.98
N PHE A 146 -5.00 -12.46 -1.64
CA PHE A 146 -5.71 -13.49 -2.40
C PHE A 146 -7.21 -13.47 -2.12
N THR A 147 -8.02 -13.92 -3.08
CA THR A 147 -9.47 -14.09 -2.89
C THR A 147 -9.78 -15.27 -1.97
N HIS A 148 -9.07 -16.36 -2.20
CA HIS A 148 -9.16 -17.61 -1.44
C HIS A 148 -7.77 -17.96 -0.91
N PRO A 149 -7.30 -17.28 0.16
CA PRO A 149 -5.99 -17.58 0.72
C PRO A 149 -5.94 -18.98 1.30
N SER A 150 -4.83 -19.68 1.10
CA SER A 150 -4.56 -20.97 1.73
C SER A 150 -3.13 -21.04 2.27
N PRO A 151 -2.89 -21.77 3.37
CA PRO A 151 -1.58 -21.87 3.98
C PRO A 151 -0.50 -22.28 2.97
N GLY A 152 0.66 -21.60 3.03
CA GLY A 152 1.77 -21.79 2.12
C GLY A 152 1.74 -20.91 0.88
N GLN A 153 0.60 -20.38 0.46
CA GLN A 153 0.54 -19.41 -0.64
C GLN A 153 1.35 -18.17 -0.31
N SER A 154 2.11 -17.69 -1.28
CA SER A 154 2.89 -16.45 -1.14
C SER A 154 2.87 -15.64 -2.42
N ALA A 155 3.05 -14.34 -2.30
CA ALA A 155 3.23 -13.43 -3.41
C ALA A 155 4.17 -12.30 -3.03
N ARG A 156 4.66 -11.60 -4.04
CA ARG A 156 5.24 -10.28 -3.90
C ARG A 156 4.11 -9.26 -3.92
N GLN A 157 4.09 -8.37 -2.93
CA GLN A 157 3.07 -7.31 -2.82
C GLN A 157 3.40 -6.12 -3.72
N GLU A 158 4.71 -5.87 -3.91
CA GLU A 158 5.23 -4.77 -4.72
C GLU A 158 6.62 -5.08 -5.25
N TYR A 159 7.03 -4.37 -6.28
CA TYR A 159 8.39 -4.44 -6.77
C TYR A 159 8.87 -3.13 -7.39
N TYR A 160 9.75 -2.46 -6.70
CA TYR A 160 10.63 -1.44 -7.24
C TYR A 160 12.00 -1.64 -6.63
N LYS A 161 12.97 -2.09 -7.46
CA LYS A 161 14.28 -2.57 -7.01
C LYS A 161 15.00 -1.56 -6.12
N GLY A 162 15.31 -2.00 -4.89
CA GLY A 162 16.01 -1.20 -3.89
C GLY A 162 15.15 -0.18 -3.16
N GLU A 163 13.83 -0.11 -3.44
CA GLU A 163 12.91 0.86 -2.85
C GLU A 163 11.68 0.20 -2.23
N ALA A 164 11.09 -0.80 -2.91
CA ALA A 164 9.86 -1.46 -2.50
C ALA A 164 9.86 -2.91 -3.00
N GLU A 165 10.09 -3.87 -2.10
CA GLU A 165 10.26 -5.29 -2.46
C GLU A 165 9.53 -6.23 -1.50
N ASP A 166 8.35 -5.84 -1.04
CA ASP A 166 7.63 -6.56 0.00
C ASP A 166 6.97 -7.84 -0.49
N HIS A 167 6.99 -8.82 0.37
CA HIS A 167 6.43 -10.14 0.17
C HIS A 167 5.54 -10.54 1.33
N PHE A 168 4.56 -11.39 1.04
CA PHE A 168 3.81 -12.07 2.09
C PHE A 168 3.66 -13.55 1.82
N ARG A 169 3.37 -14.28 2.90
CA ARG A 169 2.97 -15.69 2.88
C ARG A 169 1.80 -15.91 3.83
N VAL A 170 0.79 -16.61 3.37
CA VAL A 170 -0.28 -17.11 4.22
C VAL A 170 0.27 -18.18 5.14
N LEU A 171 0.17 -17.98 6.44
CA LEU A 171 0.63 -18.95 7.44
C LEU A 171 -0.50 -19.85 7.91
N ARG A 172 -1.62 -19.27 8.32
CA ARG A 172 -2.73 -19.99 8.92
C ARG A 172 -4.06 -19.30 8.64
N LEU A 173 -5.12 -20.10 8.64
CA LEU A 173 -6.51 -19.67 8.73
C LEU A 173 -7.03 -20.01 10.13
N ASP A 174 -8.19 -19.45 10.47
CA ASP A 174 -8.90 -19.74 11.72
C ASP A 174 -8.07 -19.48 12.98
N VAL A 175 -7.31 -18.38 12.97
CA VAL A 175 -6.52 -17.96 14.13
C VAL A 175 -7.35 -17.05 15.02
N PRO A 176 -7.46 -17.33 16.33
CA PRO A 176 -8.10 -16.38 17.23
C PRO A 176 -7.23 -15.13 17.39
N VAL A 177 -7.87 -13.96 17.34
CA VAL A 177 -7.22 -12.66 17.55
C VAL A 177 -8.12 -11.77 18.39
N LYS A 178 -7.50 -11.04 19.31
CA LYS A 178 -8.16 -10.05 20.17
C LYS A 178 -7.43 -8.72 20.02
N VAL A 179 -8.20 -7.67 19.72
CA VAL A 179 -7.75 -6.27 19.62
C VAL A 179 -8.76 -5.39 20.35
N PRO A 180 -8.49 -4.11 20.60
CA PRO A 180 -9.43 -3.20 21.25
C PRO A 180 -10.81 -3.13 20.58
N TYR A 181 -10.86 -3.26 19.25
CA TYR A 181 -12.12 -3.30 18.51
C TYR A 181 -12.97 -4.54 18.78
N GLY A 182 -12.36 -5.69 19.06
CA GLY A 182 -13.13 -6.92 19.29
C GLY A 182 -12.30 -8.18 19.37
N SER A 183 -13.00 -9.31 19.50
CA SER A 183 -12.41 -10.64 19.51
C SER A 183 -12.98 -11.47 18.36
N PHE A 184 -12.10 -12.13 17.61
CA PHE A 184 -12.43 -12.86 16.40
C PHE A 184 -11.83 -14.26 16.46
N GLY A 185 -12.61 -15.28 16.12
CA GLY A 185 -12.16 -16.69 16.15
C GLY A 185 -11.46 -17.13 14.87
N HIS A 186 -11.70 -16.45 13.75
CA HIS A 186 -11.37 -16.93 12.41
C HIS A 186 -10.57 -15.91 11.59
N ALA A 187 -9.45 -15.43 12.12
CA ALA A 187 -8.58 -14.55 11.37
C ALA A 187 -7.66 -15.34 10.42
N LEU A 188 -7.35 -14.75 9.28
CA LEU A 188 -6.25 -15.12 8.43
C LEU A 188 -4.96 -14.51 9.01
N MET A 189 -3.91 -15.29 9.14
CA MET A 189 -2.59 -14.82 9.56
C MET A 189 -1.60 -14.95 8.42
N THR A 190 -0.88 -13.87 8.12
CA THR A 190 0.21 -13.81 7.18
C THR A 190 1.54 -13.58 7.88
N LYS A 191 2.62 -13.93 7.20
CA LYS A 191 3.97 -13.46 7.43
C LYS A 191 4.31 -12.47 6.33
N GLU A 192 4.87 -11.33 6.70
CA GLU A 192 5.35 -10.31 5.77
C GLU A 192 6.84 -10.02 6.00
N TRP A 193 7.55 -9.71 4.94
CA TRP A 193 8.98 -9.42 4.97
C TRP A 193 9.43 -8.71 3.70
N THR A 194 10.52 -8.00 3.79
CA THR A 194 11.22 -7.43 2.65
C THR A 194 12.70 -7.85 2.64
N PRO A 195 13.31 -8.13 1.48
CA PRO A 195 14.75 -8.32 1.39
C PRO A 195 15.55 -7.06 1.69
N LEU A 196 14.92 -5.87 1.67
CA LEU A 196 15.55 -4.60 1.99
C LEU A 196 15.84 -4.46 3.49
N GLU A 197 15.10 -5.19 4.36
CA GLU A 197 15.30 -5.24 5.81
C GLU A 197 15.53 -6.68 6.28
N PRO A 198 16.71 -7.24 6.02
CA PRO A 198 17.01 -8.63 6.37
C PRO A 198 16.85 -8.88 7.86
N GLY A 199 15.99 -9.84 8.20
CA GLY A 199 15.78 -10.25 9.60
C GLY A 199 14.55 -9.61 10.26
N VAL A 200 13.85 -8.69 9.62
CA VAL A 200 12.55 -8.20 10.06
C VAL A 200 11.45 -9.10 9.50
N ILE A 201 10.51 -9.47 10.33
CA ILE A 201 9.35 -10.29 9.98
C ILE A 201 8.15 -9.78 10.75
N ASP A 202 7.05 -9.50 10.04
CA ASP A 202 5.81 -9.12 10.64
C ASP A 202 4.73 -10.18 10.43
N HIS A 203 3.80 -10.24 11.36
CA HIS A 203 2.58 -11.01 11.24
C HIS A 203 1.39 -10.06 11.17
N LYS A 204 0.62 -10.15 10.07
CA LYS A 204 -0.66 -9.45 9.95
C LYS A 204 -1.82 -10.41 10.11
N PHE A 205 -2.89 -9.91 10.72
CA PHE A 205 -4.10 -10.67 10.97
C PHE A 205 -5.26 -9.94 10.31
N TYR A 206 -5.97 -10.67 9.46
CA TYR A 206 -7.09 -10.15 8.69
C TYR A 206 -8.39 -10.85 9.10
N VAL A 207 -9.46 -10.07 9.21
CA VAL A 207 -10.80 -10.60 9.51
C VAL A 207 -11.71 -10.32 8.31
N ARG A 208 -12.49 -11.34 7.93
CA ARG A 208 -13.42 -11.22 6.81
C ARG A 208 -14.40 -10.07 7.01
N GLY A 209 -14.57 -9.25 5.97
CA GLY A 209 -15.44 -8.08 5.96
C GLY A 209 -14.87 -6.85 6.66
N ILE A 210 -13.71 -6.98 7.33
CA ILE A 210 -13.05 -5.87 8.04
C ILE A 210 -11.73 -5.51 7.35
N GLY A 211 -10.86 -6.46 7.07
CA GLY A 211 -9.50 -6.25 6.62
C GLY A 211 -8.50 -6.51 7.74
N THR A 212 -7.39 -5.77 7.75
CA THR A 212 -6.35 -5.88 8.79
C THR A 212 -6.90 -5.46 10.15
N VAL A 213 -6.70 -6.29 11.17
CA VAL A 213 -7.10 -5.98 12.56
C VAL A 213 -5.91 -5.89 13.50
N LEU A 214 -4.83 -6.57 13.18
CA LEU A 214 -3.59 -6.57 13.96
C LEU A 214 -2.39 -6.72 13.04
N GLU A 215 -1.39 -5.92 13.26
CA GLU A 215 -0.03 -6.13 12.80
C GLU A 215 0.91 -6.17 13.99
N ARG A 216 1.88 -7.05 13.97
CA ARG A 216 2.89 -7.14 15.01
C ARG A 216 4.18 -7.75 14.49
N THR A 217 5.29 -7.23 14.97
CA THR A 217 6.59 -7.82 14.70
C THR A 217 6.69 -9.22 15.30
N ALA A 218 7.07 -10.19 14.49
CA ALA A 218 7.43 -11.54 14.89
C ALA A 218 8.93 -11.69 15.09
N LYS A 219 9.73 -10.89 14.36
CA LYS A 219 11.19 -10.83 14.47
C LYS A 219 11.67 -9.45 14.02
N GLY A 220 12.50 -8.79 14.84
CA GLY A 220 12.99 -7.43 14.58
C GLY A 220 12.64 -6.46 15.72
N PRO A 221 12.72 -5.15 15.46
CA PRO A 221 12.25 -4.13 16.40
C PRO A 221 10.78 -4.32 16.76
N LEU A 222 10.42 -4.04 18.00
CA LEU A 222 9.04 -4.23 18.45
C LEU A 222 8.12 -3.18 17.83
N GLU A 223 7.24 -3.65 16.96
CA GLU A 223 6.12 -2.87 16.43
C GLU A 223 4.80 -3.63 16.65
N ARG A 224 3.75 -2.88 16.89
CA ARG A 224 2.40 -3.42 17.06
C ARG A 224 1.39 -2.36 16.63
N ASN A 225 0.39 -2.77 15.87
CA ASN A 225 -0.68 -1.91 15.40
C ASN A 225 -2.02 -2.66 15.50
N GLU A 226 -2.95 -2.14 16.31
CA GLU A 226 -4.21 -2.81 16.65
C GLU A 226 -5.40 -1.96 16.25
N LEU A 227 -6.37 -2.56 15.59
CA LEU A 227 -7.61 -1.89 15.20
C LEU A 227 -8.41 -1.46 16.44
N VAL A 228 -8.75 -0.17 16.51
CA VAL A 228 -9.52 0.45 17.60
C VAL A 228 -10.91 0.87 17.12
N VAL A 229 -11.00 1.39 15.89
CA VAL A 229 -12.24 1.82 15.25
C VAL A 229 -12.26 1.22 13.84
N PRO A 230 -13.32 0.49 13.47
CA PRO A 230 -13.46 -0.01 12.12
C PRO A 230 -13.97 1.09 11.20
N ALA A 231 -13.96 0.76 9.92
CA ALA A 231 -14.64 1.51 8.89
C ALA A 231 -16.03 1.95 9.34
N GLY A 232 -16.31 3.22 9.23
CA GLY A 232 -17.57 3.82 9.66
C GLY A 232 -18.80 3.05 9.20
N SER A 233 -19.67 2.87 10.13
CA SER A 233 -21.05 2.43 9.96
C SER A 233 -21.84 3.43 9.12
#